data_01cbfa5628947c1d73a47afda34c9eee
#
_entry.id   01cbfa5628947c1d73a47afda34c9eee
#
_cell.length_a   1.000
_cell.length_b   1.000
_cell.length_c   1.000
_cell.angle_alpha   90.00
_cell.angle_beta   90.00
_cell.angle_gamma   90.00
#
_symmetry.space_group_name_H-M   'P 1'
#
loop_
_entity.id
_entity.type
_entity.pdbx_description
1 polymer ?
#
loop_
_entity_poly.entity_id
_entity_poly.type
_entity_poly.pdbx_seq_one_letter_code
_entity_poly.pdbx_strand_id
1 'polypeptide(L)'
;TTCFIQGLKNRDDDYSFISLEACPNFYSQAKKYCEQSLSDKIQILHGRIIDDEELIKDSKEPQHSDFLKTDRNNYNTCVNVWDEIKNQNFDVVLLDGGEFSTWAEFKKLQPITMVFILDDCKMLKNKKVVEELNSSSQWRLVKASNKRNGFAIYERV
;
A
#
# COMPACT_ATOMS: atom_id res chain seq x y z
N THR A 1 8.95 -0.30 4.65
CA THR A 1 9.62 0.97 4.28
C THR A 1 11.13 0.87 4.37
N THR A 2 11.73 0.57 5.53
CA THR A 2 13.21 0.58 5.75
C THR A 2 13.98 -0.32 4.78
N CYS A 3 13.50 -1.54 4.50
CA CYS A 3 14.15 -2.47 3.57
C CYS A 3 14.20 -1.92 2.13
N PHE A 4 13.13 -1.25 1.68
CA PHE A 4 13.09 -0.60 0.37
C PHE A 4 14.12 0.52 0.28
N ILE A 5 14.14 1.42 1.26
CA ILE A 5 15.10 2.53 1.32
C ILE A 5 16.54 2.02 1.30
N GLN A 6 16.82 0.91 2.02
CA GLN A 6 18.15 0.32 2.02
C GLN A 6 18.55 -0.25 0.66
N GLY A 7 17.59 -0.85 -0.06
CA GLY A 7 17.79 -1.29 -1.44
C GLY A 7 18.06 -0.13 -2.41
N LEU A 8 17.32 0.97 -2.25
CA LEU A 8 17.45 2.15 -3.10
C LEU A 8 18.79 2.89 -2.94
N LYS A 9 19.40 2.87 -1.75
CA LYS A 9 20.71 3.50 -1.51
C LYS A 9 21.84 2.97 -2.40
N ASN A 10 21.69 1.77 -2.95
CA ASN A 10 22.70 1.13 -3.81
C ASN A 10 22.40 1.33 -5.31
N ARG A 11 21.43 2.18 -5.65
CA ARG A 11 21.06 2.46 -7.04
C ARG A 11 21.74 3.74 -7.49
N ASP A 12 22.30 3.68 -8.71
CA ASP A 12 22.96 4.83 -9.38
C ASP A 12 22.01 5.54 -10.36
N ASP A 13 20.84 4.92 -10.65
CA ASP A 13 19.84 5.49 -11.55
C ASP A 13 18.91 6.49 -10.83
N ASP A 14 18.14 7.22 -11.63
CA ASP A 14 17.15 8.14 -11.08
C ASP A 14 15.93 7.38 -10.55
N TYR A 15 15.51 7.67 -9.32
CA TYR A 15 14.35 7.06 -8.68
C TYR A 15 13.65 8.06 -7.77
N SER A 16 12.39 7.81 -7.50
CA SER A 16 11.65 8.42 -6.40
C SER A 16 10.96 7.34 -5.56
N PHE A 17 10.81 7.59 -4.28
CA PHE A 17 10.16 6.68 -3.35
C PHE A 17 9.21 7.45 -2.43
N ILE A 18 7.96 7.04 -2.40
CA ILE A 18 6.94 7.59 -1.52
C ILE A 18 6.41 6.45 -0.65
N SER A 19 6.46 6.62 0.67
CA SER A 19 5.81 5.74 1.63
C SER A 19 4.67 6.49 2.30
N LEU A 20 3.47 5.94 2.23
CA LEU A 20 2.31 6.45 2.95
C LEU A 20 2.07 5.60 4.18
N GLU A 21 1.85 6.26 5.30
CA GLU A 21 1.53 5.61 6.57
C GLU A 21 0.40 6.38 7.26
N ALA A 22 -0.75 5.73 7.41
CA ALA A 22 -1.92 6.37 8.04
C ALA A 22 -1.86 6.33 9.56
N CYS A 23 -1.20 5.32 10.15
CA CYS A 23 -1.07 5.22 11.60
C CYS A 23 0.01 6.19 12.11
N PRO A 24 -0.31 7.16 13.00
CA PRO A 24 0.63 8.16 13.46
C PRO A 24 1.84 7.58 14.21
N ASN A 25 1.64 6.46 14.91
CA ASN A 25 2.72 5.79 15.62
C ASN A 25 3.72 5.14 14.65
N PHE A 26 3.23 4.44 13.63
CA PHE A 26 4.07 3.81 12.62
C PHE A 26 4.73 4.85 11.72
N TYR A 27 4.02 5.92 11.37
CA TYR A 27 4.60 7.06 10.67
C TYR A 27 5.80 7.65 11.45
N SER A 28 5.61 7.93 12.74
CA SER A 28 6.67 8.50 13.60
C SER A 28 7.88 7.57 13.70
N GLN A 29 7.65 6.26 13.83
CA GLN A 29 8.71 5.26 13.85
C GLN A 29 9.43 5.19 12.49
N ALA A 30 8.70 5.08 11.38
CA ALA A 30 9.27 5.01 10.05
C ALA A 30 10.11 6.26 9.75
N LYS A 31 9.60 7.45 10.07
CA LYS A 31 10.31 8.71 9.90
C LYS A 31 11.61 8.74 10.70
N LYS A 32 11.57 8.36 11.97
CA LYS A 32 12.76 8.30 12.84
C LYS A 32 13.83 7.34 12.30
N TYR A 33 13.43 6.12 11.87
CA TYR A 33 14.38 5.13 11.35
C TYR A 33 14.97 5.51 9.99
N CYS A 34 14.27 6.33 9.23
CA CYS A 34 14.68 6.71 7.87
C CYS A 34 15.21 8.15 7.79
N GLU A 35 15.29 8.88 8.92
CA GLU A 35 15.59 10.31 8.96
C GLU A 35 16.86 10.68 8.16
N GLN A 36 17.94 9.90 8.30
CA GLN A 36 19.17 10.10 7.56
C GLN A 36 19.11 9.75 6.06
N SER A 37 17.99 9.18 5.62
CA SER A 37 17.77 8.74 4.23
C SER A 37 16.72 9.58 3.52
N LEU A 38 16.04 10.47 4.24
CA LEU A 38 15.03 11.35 3.66
C LEU A 38 15.68 12.38 2.75
N SER A 39 15.05 12.62 1.61
CA SER A 39 15.49 13.56 0.59
C SER A 39 14.29 13.90 -0.30
N ASP A 40 14.49 14.75 -1.28
CA ASP A 40 13.46 15.01 -2.29
C ASP A 40 13.08 13.75 -3.08
N LYS A 41 14.00 12.75 -3.15
CA LYS A 41 13.76 11.46 -3.80
C LYS A 41 13.09 10.41 -2.89
N ILE A 42 13.19 10.57 -1.56
CA ILE A 42 12.66 9.62 -0.56
C ILE A 42 11.79 10.37 0.41
N GLN A 43 10.49 10.12 0.35
CA GLN A 43 9.49 10.77 1.18
C GLN A 43 8.72 9.75 2.01
N ILE A 44 8.46 10.08 3.27
CA ILE A 44 7.53 9.36 4.15
C ILE A 44 6.47 10.35 4.58
N LEU A 45 5.22 10.09 4.21
CA LEU A 45 4.09 10.97 4.43
C LEU A 45 3.12 10.35 5.44
N HIS A 46 2.63 11.15 6.39
CA HIS A 46 1.48 10.78 7.22
C HIS A 46 0.22 11.04 6.41
N GLY A 47 -0.19 10.03 5.64
CA GLY A 47 -1.20 10.20 4.61
C GLY A 47 -1.95 8.95 4.21
N ARG A 48 -3.06 9.18 3.51
CA ARG A 48 -3.91 8.21 2.84
C ARG A 48 -4.22 8.66 1.42
N ILE A 49 -4.78 7.77 0.62
CA ILE A 49 -5.22 8.09 -0.76
C ILE A 49 -6.72 7.85 -1.01
N ILE A 50 -7.44 7.35 -0.01
CA ILE A 50 -8.89 7.13 -0.05
C ILE A 50 -9.57 7.89 1.09
N ASP A 51 -10.86 8.09 0.99
CA ASP A 51 -11.67 8.68 2.04
C ASP A 51 -12.42 7.62 2.87
N ASP A 52 -12.98 8.00 4.02
CA ASP A 52 -13.67 7.05 4.93
C ASP A 52 -14.85 6.35 4.27
N GLU A 53 -15.53 7.04 3.35
CA GLU A 53 -16.65 6.50 2.60
C GLU A 53 -16.26 5.36 1.65
N GLU A 54 -15.00 5.34 1.22
CA GLU A 54 -14.44 4.32 0.31
C GLU A 54 -14.00 3.05 1.05
N LEU A 55 -13.95 3.07 2.39
CA LEU A 55 -13.66 1.88 3.18
C LEU A 55 -14.73 0.80 2.97
N ILE A 56 -14.28 -0.44 2.80
CA ILE A 56 -15.20 -1.58 2.73
C ILE A 56 -15.88 -1.74 4.09
N LYS A 57 -17.22 -1.67 4.11
CA LYS A 57 -18.03 -1.72 5.33
C LYS A 57 -18.63 -3.10 5.62
N ASP A 58 -18.61 -3.99 4.62
CA ASP A 58 -19.28 -5.28 4.68
C ASP A 58 -18.34 -6.38 5.18
N SER A 59 -18.20 -6.48 6.48
CA SER A 59 -17.62 -7.68 7.10
C SER A 59 -18.58 -8.26 8.13
N LYS A 60 -18.85 -9.56 8.01
CA LYS A 60 -19.73 -10.30 8.93
C LYS A 60 -19.01 -10.82 10.17
N GLU A 61 -17.69 -10.66 10.26
CA GLU A 61 -16.90 -11.18 11.37
C GLU A 61 -16.73 -10.12 12.47
N PRO A 62 -17.04 -10.42 13.75
CA PRO A 62 -16.97 -9.45 14.84
C PRO A 62 -15.61 -8.79 15.01
N GLN A 63 -14.52 -9.55 14.84
CA GLN A 63 -13.15 -9.03 14.93
C GLN A 63 -12.85 -7.97 13.88
N HIS A 64 -13.56 -7.98 12.76
CA HIS A 64 -13.36 -6.99 11.70
C HIS A 64 -13.91 -5.61 12.09
N SER A 65 -14.82 -5.52 13.07
CA SER A 65 -15.31 -4.23 13.58
C SER A 65 -14.19 -3.41 14.22
N ASP A 66 -13.28 -4.07 14.93
CA ASP A 66 -12.16 -3.39 15.60
C ASP A 66 -11.10 -2.92 14.59
N PHE A 67 -10.83 -3.72 13.55
CA PHE A 67 -9.96 -3.31 12.46
C PHE A 67 -10.53 -2.11 11.67
N LEU A 68 -11.83 -2.13 11.35
CA LEU A 68 -12.49 -0.99 10.68
C LEU A 68 -12.44 0.28 11.55
N LYS A 69 -12.66 0.15 12.85
CA LYS A 69 -12.54 1.25 13.79
C LYS A 69 -11.12 1.80 13.84
N THR A 70 -10.13 0.92 13.80
CA THR A 70 -8.71 1.29 13.76
C THR A 70 -8.36 2.04 12.47
N ASP A 71 -8.78 1.53 11.31
CA ASP A 71 -8.55 2.19 10.02
C ASP A 71 -9.18 3.59 10.01
N ARG A 72 -10.42 3.75 10.47
CA ARG A 72 -11.08 5.06 10.58
C ARG A 72 -10.36 6.01 11.52
N ASN A 73 -9.95 5.54 12.69
CA ASN A 73 -9.22 6.36 13.64
C ASN A 73 -7.91 6.88 13.05
N ASN A 74 -7.17 6.03 12.33
CA ASN A 74 -5.95 6.44 11.65
C ASN A 74 -6.25 7.48 10.56
N TYR A 75 -7.30 7.27 9.76
CA TYR A 75 -7.69 8.18 8.68
C TYR A 75 -8.08 9.57 9.16
N ASN A 76 -8.67 9.67 10.35
CA ASN A 76 -9.00 10.96 10.96
C ASN A 76 -7.77 11.77 11.39
N THR A 77 -6.59 11.15 11.44
CA THR A 77 -5.34 11.79 11.89
C THR A 77 -4.38 12.14 10.77
N CYS A 78 -4.63 11.67 9.55
CA CYS A 78 -3.76 11.86 8.41
C CYS A 78 -4.44 12.59 7.25
N VAL A 79 -3.67 13.16 6.35
CA VAL A 79 -4.18 13.89 5.18
C VAL A 79 -4.41 12.97 3.98
N ASN A 80 -5.39 13.30 3.14
CA ASN A 80 -5.55 12.64 1.84
C ASN A 80 -4.60 13.30 0.84
N VAL A 81 -3.63 12.52 0.34
CA VAL A 81 -2.59 12.99 -0.61
C VAL A 81 -2.86 12.51 -2.05
N TRP A 82 -4.06 12.01 -2.33
CA TRP A 82 -4.38 11.47 -3.65
C TRP A 82 -4.17 12.49 -4.77
N ASP A 83 -4.59 13.72 -4.58
CA ASP A 83 -4.46 14.77 -5.59
C ASP A 83 -3.00 15.10 -5.94
N GLU A 84 -2.07 14.85 -5.03
CA GLU A 84 -0.64 15.08 -5.23
C GLU A 84 0.01 13.96 -6.05
N ILE A 85 -0.52 12.73 -5.99
CA ILE A 85 0.10 11.56 -6.61
C ILE A 85 -0.67 10.97 -7.79
N LYS A 86 -1.95 11.28 -7.98
CA LYS A 86 -2.83 10.67 -9.01
C LYS A 86 -2.37 10.81 -10.45
N ASN A 87 -1.53 11.82 -10.74
CA ASN A 87 -0.98 12.07 -12.06
C ASN A 87 0.42 11.47 -12.27
N GLN A 88 0.93 10.74 -11.29
CA GLN A 88 2.19 10.02 -11.39
C GLN A 88 1.95 8.62 -11.98
N ASN A 89 3.01 8.01 -12.54
CA ASN A 89 3.05 6.59 -12.87
C ASN A 89 4.03 5.90 -11.92
N PHE A 90 3.64 4.74 -11.42
CA PHE A 90 4.44 3.96 -10.49
C PHE A 90 4.95 2.69 -11.16
N ASP A 91 6.27 2.49 -11.18
CA ASP A 91 6.87 1.24 -11.63
C ASP A 91 6.49 0.11 -10.65
N VAL A 92 6.53 0.38 -9.35
CA VAL A 92 6.23 -0.61 -8.30
C VAL A 92 5.40 0.01 -7.19
N VAL A 93 4.32 -0.66 -6.81
CA VAL A 93 3.51 -0.34 -5.63
C VAL A 93 3.48 -1.54 -4.70
N LEU A 94 3.86 -1.34 -3.43
CA LEU A 94 3.61 -2.30 -2.35
C LEU A 94 2.27 -1.94 -1.68
N LEU A 95 1.34 -2.88 -1.67
CA LEU A 95 0.09 -2.81 -0.92
C LEU A 95 0.22 -3.60 0.39
N ASP A 96 0.37 -2.87 1.48
CA ASP A 96 0.43 -3.37 2.86
C ASP A 96 -0.44 -2.49 3.79
N GLY A 97 -1.52 -1.97 3.25
CA GLY A 97 -2.48 -1.08 3.92
C GLY A 97 -3.38 -1.78 4.96
N GLY A 98 -4.42 -1.06 5.40
CA GLY A 98 -5.42 -1.55 6.34
C GLY A 98 -6.34 -2.63 5.75
N GLU A 99 -7.01 -3.37 6.63
CA GLU A 99 -7.91 -4.47 6.22
C GLU A 99 -9.06 -3.98 5.34
N PHE A 100 -9.52 -2.75 5.52
CA PHE A 100 -10.68 -2.20 4.83
C PHE A 100 -10.33 -1.14 3.78
N SER A 101 -9.10 -0.64 3.76
CA SER A 101 -8.63 0.40 2.83
C SER A 101 -8.03 -0.17 1.56
N THR A 102 -7.26 -1.25 1.66
CA THR A 102 -6.41 -1.76 0.59
C THR A 102 -7.13 -2.00 -0.74
N TRP A 103 -8.39 -2.46 -0.72
CA TRP A 103 -9.15 -2.63 -1.96
C TRP A 103 -9.41 -1.32 -2.69
N ALA A 104 -9.82 -0.27 -1.99
CA ALA A 104 -10.08 1.04 -2.60
C ALA A 104 -8.77 1.71 -3.05
N GLU A 105 -7.70 1.58 -2.26
CA GLU A 105 -6.35 2.01 -2.63
C GLU A 105 -5.87 1.33 -3.92
N PHE A 106 -6.05 0.00 -4.02
CA PHE A 106 -5.75 -0.76 -5.23
C PHE A 106 -6.51 -0.23 -6.45
N LYS A 107 -7.81 0.02 -6.34
CA LYS A 107 -8.63 0.51 -7.46
C LYS A 107 -8.16 1.88 -7.97
N LYS A 108 -7.70 2.76 -7.08
CA LYS A 108 -7.12 4.05 -7.46
C LYS A 108 -5.74 3.91 -8.11
N LEU A 109 -4.90 3.03 -7.58
CA LEU A 109 -3.52 2.84 -8.03
C LEU A 109 -3.40 1.95 -9.28
N GLN A 110 -4.36 1.04 -9.49
CA GLN A 110 -4.32 0.08 -10.59
C GLN A 110 -4.06 0.72 -11.96
N PRO A 111 -4.70 1.84 -12.36
CA PRO A 111 -4.48 2.42 -13.69
C PRO A 111 -3.07 2.96 -13.91
N ILE A 112 -2.37 3.34 -12.85
CA ILE A 112 -1.09 4.08 -12.87
C ILE A 112 0.10 3.25 -12.35
N THR A 113 -0.07 1.92 -12.23
CA THR A 113 0.96 1.02 -11.68
C THR A 113 1.36 -0.05 -12.69
N MET A 114 2.65 -0.38 -12.75
CA MET A 114 3.20 -1.45 -13.58
C MET A 114 3.37 -2.76 -12.81
N VAL A 115 3.79 -2.71 -11.55
CA VAL A 115 4.01 -3.90 -10.71
C VAL A 115 3.35 -3.70 -9.35
N PHE A 116 2.52 -4.65 -8.95
CA PHE A 116 2.02 -4.75 -7.58
C PHE A 116 2.78 -5.81 -6.78
N ILE A 117 3.19 -5.43 -5.58
CA ILE A 117 3.63 -6.34 -4.53
C ILE A 117 2.54 -6.34 -3.46
N LEU A 118 1.96 -7.49 -3.16
CA LEU A 118 0.94 -7.67 -2.14
C LEU A 118 1.55 -8.40 -0.95
N ASP A 119 1.46 -7.84 0.25
CA ASP A 119 1.76 -8.57 1.49
C ASP A 119 0.45 -9.04 2.14
N ASP A 120 0.52 -10.12 2.92
CA ASP A 120 -0.62 -10.71 3.60
C ASP A 120 -1.79 -11.12 2.66
N CYS A 121 -1.47 -11.83 1.56
CA CYS A 121 -2.46 -12.24 0.55
C CYS A 121 -3.60 -13.13 1.07
N LYS A 122 -3.45 -13.76 2.24
CA LYS A 122 -4.47 -14.59 2.88
C LYS A 122 -5.44 -13.78 3.76
N MET A 123 -5.09 -12.51 4.04
CA MET A 123 -5.91 -11.63 4.86
C MET A 123 -6.99 -10.96 4.03
N LEU A 124 -8.04 -10.47 4.69
CA LEU A 124 -9.19 -9.82 4.06
C LEU A 124 -8.76 -8.69 3.11
N LYS A 125 -7.78 -7.89 3.52
CA LYS A 125 -7.29 -6.71 2.79
C LYS A 125 -6.92 -7.02 1.33
N ASN A 126 -6.26 -8.14 1.08
CA ASN A 126 -5.75 -8.48 -0.25
C ASN A 126 -6.58 -9.55 -1.00
N LYS A 127 -7.59 -10.16 -0.37
CA LYS A 127 -8.37 -11.23 -1.01
C LYS A 127 -9.00 -10.78 -2.33
N LYS A 128 -9.73 -9.66 -2.32
CA LYS A 128 -10.36 -9.11 -3.52
C LYS A 128 -9.34 -8.66 -4.56
N VAL A 129 -8.20 -8.12 -4.13
CA VAL A 129 -7.11 -7.69 -5.02
C VAL A 129 -6.54 -8.89 -5.77
N VAL A 130 -6.23 -9.97 -5.06
CA VAL A 130 -5.73 -11.23 -5.68
C VAL A 130 -6.75 -11.83 -6.65
N GLU A 131 -8.04 -11.86 -6.28
CA GLU A 131 -9.13 -12.33 -7.16
C GLU A 131 -9.22 -11.50 -8.44
N GLU A 132 -9.18 -10.18 -8.36
CA GLU A 132 -9.20 -9.26 -9.51
C GLU A 132 -7.98 -9.47 -10.41
N LEU A 133 -6.77 -9.48 -9.84
CA LEU A 133 -5.53 -9.63 -10.61
C LEU A 133 -5.45 -10.99 -11.31
N ASN A 134 -5.89 -12.06 -10.65
CA ASN A 134 -5.92 -13.40 -11.24
C ASN A 134 -6.95 -13.55 -12.37
N SER A 135 -8.03 -12.80 -12.33
CA SER A 135 -9.09 -12.86 -13.36
C SER A 135 -8.82 -11.95 -14.56
N SER A 136 -7.90 -11.01 -14.42
CA SER A 136 -7.59 -10.01 -15.45
C SER A 136 -6.53 -10.48 -16.43
N SER A 137 -6.79 -10.36 -17.73
CA SER A 137 -5.79 -10.62 -18.78
C SER A 137 -4.69 -9.54 -18.86
N GLN A 138 -4.84 -8.44 -18.14
CA GLN A 138 -3.86 -7.35 -18.12
C GLN A 138 -2.76 -7.56 -17.09
N TRP A 139 -2.86 -8.60 -16.25
CA TRP A 139 -1.92 -8.84 -15.16
C TRP A 139 -1.41 -10.28 -15.20
N ARG A 140 -0.13 -10.44 -14.93
CA ARG A 140 0.54 -11.74 -14.84
C ARG A 140 1.11 -11.94 -13.44
N LEU A 141 0.83 -13.09 -12.82
CA LEU A 141 1.47 -13.48 -11.59
C LEU A 141 2.94 -13.84 -11.87
N VAL A 142 3.86 -13.09 -11.29
CA VAL A 142 5.32 -13.31 -11.41
C VAL A 142 5.83 -14.23 -10.32
N LYS A 143 5.37 -14.02 -9.08
CA LYS A 143 5.80 -14.79 -7.92
C LYS A 143 4.76 -14.78 -6.84
N ALA A 144 4.63 -15.91 -6.13
CA ALA A 144 3.83 -16.00 -4.93
C ALA A 144 4.50 -16.90 -3.89
N SER A 145 4.14 -16.71 -2.63
CA SER A 145 4.56 -17.56 -1.53
C SER A 145 3.43 -17.67 -0.51
N ASN A 146 3.30 -18.87 0.07
CA ASN A 146 2.35 -19.16 1.13
C ASN A 146 2.95 -19.05 2.53
N LYS A 147 4.23 -18.66 2.65
CA LYS A 147 4.88 -18.47 3.96
C LYS A 147 4.20 -17.32 4.70
N ARG A 148 4.04 -17.48 6.02
CA ARG A 148 3.30 -16.54 6.86
C ARG A 148 1.87 -16.33 6.31
N ASN A 149 1.47 -15.08 6.13
CA ASN A 149 0.17 -14.72 5.54
C ASN A 149 0.18 -14.67 4.00
N GLY A 150 1.30 -15.05 3.38
CA GLY A 150 1.46 -15.06 1.93
C GLY A 150 1.84 -13.71 1.35
N PHE A 151 2.57 -13.74 0.23
CA PHE A 151 2.78 -12.57 -0.63
C PHE A 151 2.60 -12.94 -2.09
N ALA A 152 2.34 -11.96 -2.93
CA ALA A 152 2.30 -12.12 -4.38
C ALA A 152 2.86 -10.89 -5.10
N ILE A 153 3.43 -11.12 -6.28
CA ILE A 153 3.93 -10.08 -7.18
C ILE A 153 3.23 -10.26 -8.52
N TYR A 154 2.58 -9.22 -8.97
CA TYR A 154 1.93 -9.15 -10.27
C TYR A 154 2.55 -8.04 -11.11
N GLU A 155 2.71 -8.29 -12.41
CA GLU A 155 3.12 -7.28 -13.37
C GLU A 155 2.06 -7.07 -14.44
N ARG A 156 1.98 -5.87 -14.97
CA ARG A 156 1.11 -5.53 -16.09
C ARG A 156 1.70 -6.09 -17.38
N VAL A 157 0.90 -6.71 -18.25
CA VAL A 157 1.26 -7.26 -19.57
C VAL A 157 0.79 -6.37 -20.68
#